data_cc9cbbf050d9f798e7339fee1e5d9d82
#
_entry.id   cc9cbbf050d9f798e7339fee1e5d9d82
#
_cell.length_a   1.000
_cell.length_b   1.000
_cell.length_c   1.000
_cell.angle_alpha   90.00
_cell.angle_beta   90.00
_cell.angle_gamma   90.00
#
_symmetry.space_group_name_H-M   'P 1'
#
loop_
_entity.id
_entity.type
_entity.pdbx_description
1 polymer ?
#
loop_
_entity_poly.entity_id
_entity_poly.type
_entity_poly.pdbx_seq_one_letter_code
_entity_poly.pdbx_strand_id
1 'polypeptide(L)'
;MWLEMPNVMANQLRKSSSTMRPYLKYIIPTVIPLLIWLMPLSAFPFDGITIVQQRVIAIFLLAALCWVFEPIPIYATSVVIIVLELLLISNKGIVLFRTQEGQPHFGELLQYHEIMATFASPIIMLFLGGFFLAMAATKYRLDVNLARVLLKPFGQNPKFVMLGLMLITAIFSMFMSNTATTAMMLSILTPVIAVFGPKDPGRIAFALCIPVAANIGGIGTPIGTPPNAIALKYLVGDNLITFGEWMVFGVPFVVIMMALAWLLIGYLYKAEQTKIDLNIKSKFLKTPKAMIVYVTFAGTIILWLMGSAHGMNSYTVALIPVAVFSLTGIINKEDLKKISWDVLWLVSGGIALGLVLDKTGLAKLVVHSIPFDEFSPYVVLFGAAFLCLLMANFMSHTATANLLMPIMAALGTSMASLTPLGGEVTLILVVTFAASLGMSLPISTPPNALAHATGHVESSQMARVGAVLGIVGVLLSFVMVWILHTVGHIG
;
A
#
# COMPACT_ATOMS: atom_id res chain seq x y z
N MET A 1 8.95 -23.08 17.70
CA MET A 1 8.25 -22.19 18.65
C MET A 1 7.83 -20.84 18.03
N TRP A 2 8.22 -20.48 16.82
CA TRP A 2 7.84 -19.23 16.14
C TRP A 2 6.75 -19.39 15.06
N LEU A 3 6.36 -20.60 14.72
CA LEU A 3 5.36 -20.89 13.67
C LEU A 3 3.89 -20.95 14.17
N GLU A 4 3.67 -20.96 15.49
CA GLU A 4 2.30 -21.01 16.08
C GLU A 4 1.83 -19.66 16.64
N MET A 5 2.69 -18.66 16.76
CA MET A 5 2.33 -17.32 17.25
C MET A 5 1.31 -16.55 16.41
N PRO A 6 1.28 -16.63 15.06
CA PRO A 6 0.35 -15.81 14.28
C PRO A 6 -1.13 -16.09 14.57
N ASN A 7 -1.48 -17.32 14.87
CA ASN A 7 -2.90 -17.72 15.05
C ASN A 7 -3.47 -17.36 16.42
N VAL A 8 -2.69 -17.42 17.47
CA VAL A 8 -3.14 -17.06 18.83
C VAL A 8 -3.27 -15.56 18.98
N MET A 9 -2.32 -14.80 18.41
CA MET A 9 -2.30 -13.33 18.42
C MET A 9 -3.42 -12.75 17.56
N ALA A 10 -3.66 -13.30 16.35
CA ALA A 10 -4.76 -12.89 15.48
C ALA A 10 -6.13 -13.12 16.16
N ASN A 11 -6.27 -14.18 16.94
CA ASN A 11 -7.50 -14.46 17.69
C ASN A 11 -7.70 -13.55 18.91
N GLN A 12 -6.63 -13.06 19.54
CA GLN A 12 -6.74 -12.09 20.65
C GLN A 12 -7.06 -10.67 20.14
N LEU A 13 -6.49 -10.26 19.02
CA LEU A 13 -6.79 -8.97 18.38
C LEU A 13 -8.24 -8.93 17.84
N ARG A 14 -8.75 -10.08 17.34
CA ARG A 14 -10.16 -10.22 16.94
C ARG A 14 -11.17 -10.04 18.08
N LYS A 15 -10.79 -10.28 19.33
CA LYS A 15 -11.69 -10.14 20.49
C LYS A 15 -11.84 -8.70 21.00
N SER A 16 -10.95 -7.78 20.62
CA SER A 16 -10.89 -6.43 21.20
C SER A 16 -11.60 -5.34 20.39
N SER A 17 -12.08 -5.60 19.17
CA SER A 17 -12.44 -4.53 18.24
C SER A 17 -13.89 -4.44 17.75
N SER A 18 -14.86 -5.19 18.26
CA SER A 18 -16.23 -4.97 17.76
C SER A 18 -17.31 -4.94 18.85
N THR A 19 -17.82 -3.76 19.12
CA THR A 19 -19.16 -3.50 19.68
C THR A 19 -20.29 -3.94 18.73
N MET A 20 -19.97 -4.34 17.49
CA MET A 20 -20.93 -4.79 16.49
C MET A 20 -21.28 -6.26 16.71
N ARG A 21 -22.57 -6.60 16.64
CA ARG A 21 -23.04 -7.99 16.74
C ARG A 21 -22.33 -8.84 15.68
N PRO A 22 -21.71 -9.97 16.05
CA PRO A 22 -20.76 -10.70 15.18
C PRO A 22 -21.35 -11.18 13.85
N TYR A 23 -22.67 -11.29 13.71
CA TYR A 23 -23.34 -11.66 12.47
C TYR A 23 -23.50 -10.49 11.48
N LEU A 24 -23.53 -9.22 11.93
CA LEU A 24 -23.73 -8.07 11.06
C LEU A 24 -22.58 -7.91 10.06
N LYS A 25 -21.37 -8.26 10.45
CA LYS A 25 -20.20 -8.20 9.55
C LYS A 25 -20.30 -9.17 8.35
N TYR A 26 -21.15 -10.20 8.41
CA TYR A 26 -21.42 -11.10 7.29
C TYR A 26 -22.68 -10.67 6.52
N ILE A 27 -23.71 -10.21 7.24
CA ILE A 27 -24.99 -9.83 6.64
C ILE A 27 -24.85 -8.59 5.77
N ILE A 28 -24.22 -7.53 6.28
CA ILE A 28 -24.10 -6.25 5.56
C ILE A 28 -23.39 -6.43 4.20
N PRO A 29 -22.17 -7.04 4.13
CA PRO A 29 -21.47 -7.24 2.86
C PRO A 29 -22.16 -8.19 1.88
N THR A 30 -23.09 -9.00 2.34
CA THR A 30 -23.83 -9.94 1.48
C THR A 30 -25.15 -9.35 1.01
N VAL A 31 -25.94 -8.79 1.94
CA VAL A 31 -27.31 -8.35 1.65
C VAL A 31 -27.34 -7.07 0.83
N ILE A 32 -26.49 -6.09 1.13
CA ILE A 32 -26.51 -4.81 0.40
C ILE A 32 -26.15 -5.00 -1.08
N PRO A 33 -25.06 -5.69 -1.47
CA PRO A 33 -24.76 -5.93 -2.88
C PRO A 33 -25.85 -6.74 -3.58
N LEU A 34 -26.46 -7.72 -2.90
CA LEU A 34 -27.55 -8.51 -3.45
C LEU A 34 -28.79 -7.65 -3.71
N LEU A 35 -29.16 -6.76 -2.80
CA LEU A 35 -30.25 -5.80 -3.00
C LEU A 35 -29.99 -4.89 -4.19
N ILE A 36 -28.78 -4.35 -4.32
CA ILE A 36 -28.37 -3.52 -5.48
C ILE A 36 -28.49 -4.30 -6.79
N TRP A 37 -28.08 -5.56 -6.81
CA TRP A 37 -28.19 -6.41 -7.99
C TRP A 37 -29.63 -6.71 -8.39
N LEU A 38 -30.55 -6.82 -7.42
CA LEU A 38 -31.97 -7.11 -7.65
C LEU A 38 -32.83 -5.86 -7.90
N MET A 39 -32.28 -4.65 -7.70
CA MET A 39 -33.02 -3.41 -7.94
C MET A 39 -33.34 -3.21 -9.43
N PRO A 40 -34.51 -2.64 -9.78
CA PRO A 40 -34.77 -2.23 -11.16
C PRO A 40 -33.83 -1.10 -11.59
N LEU A 41 -33.38 -1.09 -12.84
CA LEU A 41 -32.48 -0.05 -13.38
C LEU A 41 -33.02 1.37 -13.18
N SER A 42 -34.35 1.54 -13.24
CA SER A 42 -35.01 2.84 -13.01
C SER A 42 -34.90 3.39 -11.60
N ALA A 43 -34.45 2.60 -10.63
CA ALA A 43 -34.27 3.04 -9.26
C ALA A 43 -32.88 3.65 -9.00
N PHE A 44 -31.97 3.57 -9.98
CA PHE A 44 -30.67 4.20 -9.88
C PHE A 44 -30.72 5.68 -10.24
N PRO A 45 -29.94 6.53 -9.55
CA PRO A 45 -29.88 7.97 -9.84
C PRO A 45 -29.04 8.30 -11.09
N PHE A 46 -28.76 7.30 -11.94
CA PHE A 46 -27.89 7.42 -13.12
C PHE A 46 -28.72 7.21 -14.40
N ASP A 47 -28.80 8.22 -15.24
CA ASP A 47 -29.45 8.09 -16.51
C ASP A 47 -28.68 7.16 -17.45
N GLY A 48 -29.37 6.20 -18.05
CA GLY A 48 -28.79 5.27 -19.03
C GLY A 48 -27.91 4.17 -18.43
N ILE A 49 -28.02 3.90 -17.14
CA ILE A 49 -27.29 2.76 -16.49
C ILE A 49 -27.65 1.43 -17.17
N THR A 50 -26.65 0.59 -17.40
CA THR A 50 -26.80 -0.73 -17.99
C THR A 50 -26.83 -1.86 -16.95
N ILE A 51 -27.33 -3.05 -17.35
CA ILE A 51 -27.32 -4.24 -16.49
C ILE A 51 -25.90 -4.64 -16.09
N VAL A 52 -24.94 -4.54 -17.03
CA VAL A 52 -23.53 -4.82 -16.73
C VAL A 52 -22.99 -3.85 -15.68
N GLN A 53 -23.25 -2.56 -15.82
CA GLN A 53 -22.83 -1.53 -14.84
C GLN A 53 -23.49 -1.76 -13.48
N GLN A 54 -24.76 -2.16 -13.40
CA GLN A 54 -25.43 -2.53 -12.17
C GLN A 54 -24.70 -3.68 -11.44
N ARG A 55 -24.28 -4.71 -12.18
CA ARG A 55 -23.49 -5.83 -11.62
C ARG A 55 -22.14 -5.36 -11.12
N VAL A 56 -21.49 -4.45 -11.84
CA VAL A 56 -20.22 -3.85 -11.40
C VAL A 56 -20.41 -3.07 -10.09
N ILE A 57 -21.50 -2.29 -9.94
CA ILE A 57 -21.83 -1.60 -8.68
C ILE A 57 -21.99 -2.62 -7.55
N ALA A 58 -22.72 -3.70 -7.78
CA ALA A 58 -22.92 -4.73 -6.76
C ALA A 58 -21.59 -5.38 -6.33
N ILE A 59 -20.71 -5.72 -7.29
CA ILE A 59 -19.37 -6.28 -6.99
C ILE A 59 -18.50 -5.24 -6.29
N PHE A 60 -18.52 -3.98 -6.70
CA PHE A 60 -17.78 -2.90 -6.06
C PHE A 60 -18.19 -2.70 -4.60
N LEU A 61 -19.50 -2.68 -4.32
CA LEU A 61 -20.02 -2.56 -2.97
C LEU A 61 -19.68 -3.80 -2.12
N LEU A 62 -19.74 -5.01 -2.71
CA LEU A 62 -19.29 -6.22 -2.04
C LEU A 62 -17.81 -6.11 -1.65
N ALA A 63 -16.96 -5.68 -2.58
CA ALA A 63 -15.54 -5.46 -2.33
C ALA A 63 -15.32 -4.45 -1.20
N ALA A 64 -15.94 -3.28 -1.29
CA ALA A 64 -15.82 -2.21 -0.30
C ALA A 64 -16.26 -2.68 1.09
N LEU A 65 -17.45 -3.28 1.19
CA LEU A 65 -17.98 -3.74 2.47
C LEU A 65 -17.18 -4.93 3.04
N CYS A 66 -16.72 -5.87 2.21
CA CYS A 66 -15.86 -6.94 2.65
C CYS A 66 -14.48 -6.44 3.12
N TRP A 67 -13.91 -5.43 2.49
CA TRP A 67 -12.63 -4.85 2.92
C TRP A 67 -12.79 -3.97 4.16
N VAL A 68 -13.97 -3.37 4.41
CA VAL A 68 -14.26 -2.59 5.63
C VAL A 68 -14.57 -3.48 6.81
N PHE A 69 -15.44 -4.49 6.64
CA PHE A 69 -15.92 -5.33 7.75
C PHE A 69 -15.08 -6.59 7.97
N GLU A 70 -14.20 -6.93 7.04
CA GLU A 70 -13.33 -8.13 7.08
C GLU A 70 -14.06 -9.43 7.50
N PRO A 71 -15.21 -9.78 6.87
CA PRO A 71 -15.88 -11.04 7.16
C PRO A 71 -15.06 -12.25 6.73
N ILE A 72 -14.24 -12.07 5.69
CA ILE A 72 -13.27 -13.01 5.14
C ILE A 72 -11.90 -12.35 5.03
N PRO A 73 -10.81 -13.09 4.90
CA PRO A 73 -9.48 -12.50 4.68
C PRO A 73 -9.47 -11.53 3.50
N ILE A 74 -8.74 -10.40 3.63
CA ILE A 74 -8.73 -9.31 2.64
C ILE A 74 -8.39 -9.82 1.22
N TYR A 75 -7.39 -10.72 1.09
CA TYR A 75 -7.02 -11.31 -0.20
C TYR A 75 -8.12 -12.22 -0.78
N ALA A 76 -8.90 -12.90 0.09
CA ALA A 76 -9.99 -13.76 -0.35
C ALA A 76 -11.12 -12.94 -0.99
N THR A 77 -11.38 -11.73 -0.48
CA THR A 77 -12.30 -10.78 -1.13
C THR A 77 -11.84 -10.51 -2.57
N SER A 78 -10.57 -10.29 -2.80
CA SER A 78 -10.02 -10.04 -4.15
C SER A 78 -10.19 -11.23 -5.09
N VAL A 79 -9.98 -12.44 -4.60
CA VAL A 79 -10.27 -13.65 -5.38
C VAL A 79 -11.75 -13.75 -5.73
N VAL A 80 -12.64 -13.47 -4.76
CA VAL A 80 -14.10 -13.46 -5.00
C VAL A 80 -14.48 -12.41 -6.04
N ILE A 81 -13.90 -11.21 -5.99
CA ILE A 81 -14.12 -10.16 -7.00
C ILE A 81 -13.81 -10.70 -8.40
N ILE A 82 -12.60 -11.20 -8.62
CA ILE A 82 -12.17 -11.72 -9.93
C ILE A 82 -13.12 -12.83 -10.41
N VAL A 83 -13.50 -13.75 -9.54
CA VAL A 83 -14.43 -14.84 -9.87
C VAL A 83 -15.81 -14.30 -10.23
N LEU A 84 -16.36 -13.35 -9.47
CA LEU A 84 -17.67 -12.75 -9.78
C LEU A 84 -17.64 -11.96 -11.09
N GLU A 85 -16.57 -11.25 -11.38
CA GLU A 85 -16.38 -10.55 -12.65
C GLU A 85 -16.38 -11.55 -13.82
N LEU A 86 -15.62 -12.67 -13.69
CA LEU A 86 -15.62 -13.73 -14.70
C LEU A 86 -16.99 -14.37 -14.90
N LEU A 87 -17.75 -14.59 -13.84
CA LEU A 87 -19.05 -15.26 -13.92
C LEU A 87 -20.17 -14.35 -14.41
N LEU A 88 -20.15 -13.05 -14.05
CA LEU A 88 -21.31 -12.14 -14.22
C LEU A 88 -21.11 -11.09 -15.31
N ILE A 89 -19.84 -10.77 -15.65
CA ILE A 89 -19.50 -9.62 -16.51
C ILE A 89 -18.68 -10.05 -17.73
N SER A 90 -18.09 -11.26 -17.75
CA SER A 90 -17.30 -11.69 -18.90
C SER A 90 -18.12 -12.32 -20.02
N ASN A 91 -17.58 -12.25 -21.25
CA ASN A 91 -18.14 -12.89 -22.44
C ASN A 91 -18.15 -14.43 -22.39
N LYS A 92 -17.50 -15.02 -21.40
CA LYS A 92 -17.50 -16.48 -21.12
C LYS A 92 -18.07 -16.80 -19.74
N GLY A 93 -18.80 -15.86 -19.13
CA GLY A 93 -19.49 -16.09 -17.88
C GLY A 93 -20.73 -17.00 -18.02
N ILE A 94 -21.52 -17.08 -16.96
CA ILE A 94 -22.73 -17.93 -16.91
C ILE A 94 -23.72 -17.53 -18.01
N VAL A 95 -24.14 -18.48 -18.82
CA VAL A 95 -25.05 -18.24 -19.99
C VAL A 95 -26.32 -17.51 -19.57
N LEU A 96 -26.92 -17.87 -18.43
CA LEU A 96 -28.14 -17.22 -17.92
C LEU A 96 -27.98 -15.69 -17.78
N PHE A 97 -26.80 -15.23 -17.43
CA PHE A 97 -26.54 -13.80 -17.24
C PHE A 97 -26.15 -13.06 -18.55
N ARG A 98 -26.10 -13.78 -19.67
CA ARG A 98 -25.77 -13.24 -21.00
C ARG A 98 -26.95 -13.29 -21.97
N THR A 99 -28.12 -13.78 -21.56
CA THR A 99 -29.30 -13.95 -22.43
C THR A 99 -29.81 -12.67 -23.03
N GLN A 100 -29.50 -11.52 -22.45
CA GLN A 100 -29.88 -10.18 -22.90
C GLN A 100 -28.76 -9.45 -23.64
N GLU A 101 -27.64 -10.11 -23.94
CA GLU A 101 -26.53 -9.55 -24.71
C GLU A 101 -27.02 -9.00 -26.06
N GLY A 102 -26.60 -7.77 -26.42
CA GLY A 102 -27.06 -7.08 -27.63
C GLY A 102 -28.29 -6.20 -27.44
N GLN A 103 -28.96 -6.21 -26.29
CA GLN A 103 -30.05 -5.26 -26.02
C GLN A 103 -29.48 -3.90 -25.56
N PRO A 104 -30.15 -2.76 -25.90
CA PRO A 104 -29.61 -1.41 -25.63
C PRO A 104 -29.25 -1.13 -24.16
N HIS A 105 -29.93 -1.75 -23.18
CA HIS A 105 -29.71 -1.54 -21.76
C HIS A 105 -28.90 -2.66 -21.11
N PHE A 106 -28.34 -3.57 -21.86
CA PHE A 106 -27.54 -4.65 -21.31
C PHE A 106 -26.10 -4.17 -20.95
N GLY A 107 -25.48 -3.43 -21.84
CA GLY A 107 -24.07 -3.00 -21.74
C GLY A 107 -23.11 -4.00 -22.39
N GLU A 108 -21.82 -3.66 -22.41
CA GLU A 108 -20.77 -4.49 -23.00
C GLU A 108 -20.15 -5.43 -21.97
N LEU A 109 -19.96 -6.70 -22.37
CA LEU A 109 -19.24 -7.69 -21.60
C LEU A 109 -17.73 -7.61 -21.87
N LEU A 110 -16.93 -7.76 -20.82
CA LEU A 110 -15.47 -7.81 -20.94
C LEU A 110 -15.02 -9.17 -21.52
N GLN A 111 -13.85 -9.15 -22.15
CA GLN A 111 -13.20 -10.39 -22.55
C GLN A 111 -12.64 -11.10 -21.29
N TYR A 112 -12.96 -12.38 -21.12
CA TYR A 112 -12.54 -13.13 -19.92
C TYR A 112 -11.03 -13.13 -19.71
N HIS A 113 -10.24 -13.13 -20.79
CA HIS A 113 -8.78 -13.11 -20.71
C HIS A 113 -8.23 -11.78 -20.18
N GLU A 114 -8.92 -10.64 -20.40
CA GLU A 114 -8.52 -9.36 -19.82
C GLU A 114 -8.63 -9.38 -18.29
N ILE A 115 -9.72 -9.97 -17.77
CA ILE A 115 -9.92 -10.13 -16.32
C ILE A 115 -8.87 -11.09 -15.75
N MET A 116 -8.63 -12.23 -16.40
CA MET A 116 -7.60 -13.20 -15.95
C MET A 116 -6.18 -12.62 -16.00
N ALA A 117 -5.88 -11.80 -17.00
CA ALA A 117 -4.56 -11.19 -17.18
C ALA A 117 -4.19 -10.20 -16.05
N THR A 118 -5.15 -9.76 -15.24
CA THR A 118 -4.87 -8.84 -14.13
C THR A 118 -3.88 -9.41 -13.11
N PHE A 119 -3.88 -10.74 -12.91
CA PHE A 119 -2.90 -11.42 -12.04
C PHE A 119 -1.50 -11.51 -12.66
N ALA A 120 -1.37 -11.37 -13.97
CA ALA A 120 -0.09 -11.34 -14.68
C ALA A 120 0.30 -9.90 -15.11
N SER A 121 -0.30 -8.89 -14.50
CA SER A 121 0.00 -7.50 -14.83
C SER A 121 1.47 -7.15 -14.54
N PRO A 122 2.07 -6.18 -15.28
CA PRO A 122 3.41 -5.71 -15.01
C PRO A 122 3.64 -5.27 -13.54
N ILE A 123 2.61 -4.72 -12.90
CA ILE A 123 2.64 -4.30 -11.49
C ILE A 123 2.83 -5.51 -10.57
N ILE A 124 2.14 -6.62 -10.82
CA ILE A 124 2.31 -7.86 -10.05
C ILE A 124 3.73 -8.39 -10.21
N MET A 125 4.30 -8.33 -11.43
CA MET A 125 5.68 -8.73 -11.69
C MET A 125 6.70 -7.83 -10.98
N LEU A 126 6.42 -6.54 -10.87
CA LEU A 126 7.25 -5.60 -10.11
C LEU A 126 7.29 -5.96 -8.61
N PHE A 127 6.14 -6.27 -8.00
CA PHE A 127 6.08 -6.75 -6.62
C PHE A 127 6.79 -8.08 -6.43
N LEU A 128 6.59 -9.02 -7.35
CA LEU A 128 7.24 -10.33 -7.29
C LEU A 128 8.76 -10.18 -7.24
N GLY A 129 9.33 -9.32 -8.11
CA GLY A 129 10.76 -9.00 -8.11
C GLY A 129 11.22 -8.40 -6.78
N GLY A 130 10.46 -7.45 -6.23
CA GLY A 130 10.72 -6.87 -4.92
C GLY A 130 10.69 -7.91 -3.78
N PHE A 131 9.74 -8.85 -3.81
CA PHE A 131 9.67 -9.93 -2.81
C PHE A 131 10.84 -10.90 -2.91
N PHE A 132 11.31 -11.22 -4.13
CA PHE A 132 12.51 -12.02 -4.32
C PHE A 132 13.74 -11.32 -3.75
N LEU A 133 13.90 -10.02 -4.01
CA LEU A 133 15.00 -9.21 -3.47
C LEU A 133 14.97 -9.19 -1.94
N ALA A 134 13.83 -8.88 -1.35
CA ALA A 134 13.64 -8.83 0.10
C ALA A 134 13.94 -10.17 0.77
N MET A 135 13.40 -11.26 0.22
CA MET A 135 13.61 -12.62 0.74
C MET A 135 15.08 -13.04 0.66
N ALA A 136 15.76 -12.77 -0.47
CA ALA A 136 17.17 -13.07 -0.62
C ALA A 136 18.02 -12.22 0.34
N ALA A 137 17.72 -10.94 0.51
CA ALA A 137 18.39 -10.05 1.45
C ALA A 137 18.30 -10.58 2.88
N THR A 138 17.12 -10.98 3.33
CA THR A 138 16.91 -11.55 4.67
C THR A 138 17.60 -12.90 4.83
N LYS A 139 17.46 -13.81 3.86
CA LYS A 139 18.07 -15.16 3.89
C LYS A 139 19.59 -15.10 4.01
N TYR A 140 20.23 -14.12 3.36
CA TYR A 140 21.69 -13.94 3.37
C TYR A 140 22.14 -12.80 4.30
N ARG A 141 21.27 -12.36 5.23
CA ARG A 141 21.57 -11.38 6.30
C ARG A 141 22.10 -10.04 5.78
N LEU A 142 21.74 -9.66 4.55
CA LEU A 142 22.12 -8.36 4.00
C LEU A 142 21.49 -7.22 4.82
N ASP A 143 20.21 -7.35 5.12
CA ASP A 143 19.39 -6.43 5.89
C ASP A 143 19.98 -6.14 7.28
N VAL A 144 20.20 -7.17 8.11
CA VAL A 144 20.73 -7.02 9.47
C VAL A 144 22.17 -6.46 9.45
N ASN A 145 22.98 -6.85 8.45
CA ASN A 145 24.35 -6.34 8.36
C ASN A 145 24.40 -4.89 7.89
N LEU A 146 23.55 -4.50 6.95
CA LEU A 146 23.39 -3.10 6.56
C LEU A 146 22.91 -2.26 7.75
N ALA A 147 21.89 -2.73 8.48
CA ALA A 147 21.41 -2.06 9.69
C ALA A 147 22.57 -1.82 10.68
N ARG A 148 23.39 -2.84 10.95
CA ARG A 148 24.55 -2.73 11.85
C ARG A 148 25.57 -1.68 11.39
N VAL A 149 25.86 -1.63 10.08
CA VAL A 149 26.84 -0.68 9.54
C VAL A 149 26.26 0.75 9.55
N LEU A 150 25.02 0.90 9.12
CA LEU A 150 24.37 2.19 8.99
C LEU A 150 24.01 2.83 10.35
N LEU A 151 23.85 2.03 11.42
CA LEU A 151 23.59 2.56 12.77
C LEU A 151 24.82 3.12 13.46
N LYS A 152 26.02 2.69 13.10
CA LYS A 152 27.27 3.12 13.78
C LYS A 152 27.46 4.64 13.88
N PRO A 153 27.17 5.46 12.84
CA PRO A 153 27.38 6.91 12.91
C PRO A 153 26.50 7.62 13.94
N PHE A 154 25.37 7.01 14.36
CA PHE A 154 24.40 7.65 15.25
C PHE A 154 24.80 7.59 16.74
N GLY A 155 25.89 6.91 17.08
CA GLY A 155 26.45 6.87 18.42
C GLY A 155 25.56 6.20 19.46
N GLN A 156 25.54 6.75 20.69
CA GLN A 156 24.81 6.18 21.83
C GLN A 156 23.71 7.10 22.38
N ASN A 157 23.59 8.31 21.86
CA ASN A 157 22.55 9.23 22.32
C ASN A 157 21.16 8.75 21.84
N PRO A 158 20.18 8.54 22.74
CA PRO A 158 18.86 8.01 22.42
C PRO A 158 18.17 8.72 21.25
N LYS A 159 18.27 10.04 21.18
CA LYS A 159 17.65 10.83 20.08
C LYS A 159 18.24 10.45 18.71
N PHE A 160 19.57 10.38 18.60
CA PHE A 160 20.22 10.03 17.34
C PHE A 160 20.13 8.54 17.03
N VAL A 161 20.13 7.67 18.04
CA VAL A 161 19.87 6.23 17.87
C VAL A 161 18.48 6.02 17.30
N MET A 162 17.46 6.72 17.83
CA MET A 162 16.10 6.68 17.28
C MET A 162 16.06 7.16 15.82
N LEU A 163 16.72 8.29 15.51
CA LEU A 163 16.82 8.78 14.12
C LEU A 163 17.47 7.75 13.20
N GLY A 164 18.57 7.14 13.63
CA GLY A 164 19.26 6.09 12.88
C GLY A 164 18.36 4.88 12.62
N LEU A 165 17.65 4.40 13.64
CA LEU A 165 16.67 3.31 13.49
C LEU A 165 15.56 3.68 12.52
N MET A 166 15.02 4.89 12.61
CA MET A 166 13.98 5.38 11.70
C MET A 166 14.48 5.45 10.25
N LEU A 167 15.62 6.06 10.00
CA LEU A 167 16.18 6.20 8.66
C LEU A 167 16.49 4.84 8.02
N ILE A 168 17.04 3.91 8.79
CA ILE A 168 17.34 2.57 8.30
C ILE A 168 16.07 1.79 8.04
N THR A 169 15.07 1.89 8.93
CA THR A 169 13.75 1.29 8.71
C THR A 169 13.12 1.84 7.44
N ALA A 170 13.20 3.15 7.20
CA ALA A 170 12.68 3.78 5.99
C ALA A 170 13.40 3.26 4.74
N ILE A 171 14.74 3.21 4.73
CA ILE A 171 15.52 2.69 3.60
C ILE A 171 15.14 1.24 3.28
N PHE A 172 15.01 0.39 4.27
CA PHE A 172 14.58 -1.00 4.02
C PHE A 172 13.14 -1.08 3.53
N SER A 173 12.25 -0.25 4.09
CA SER A 173 10.85 -0.23 3.70
C SER A 173 10.61 0.29 2.28
N MET A 174 11.57 1.01 1.71
CA MET A 174 11.54 1.39 0.29
C MET A 174 11.66 0.19 -0.67
N PHE A 175 12.35 -0.88 -0.25
CA PHE A 175 12.67 -2.03 -1.11
C PHE A 175 12.17 -3.37 -0.58
N MET A 176 11.61 -3.37 0.62
CA MET A 176 11.04 -4.54 1.29
C MET A 176 9.62 -4.23 1.78
N SER A 177 8.82 -5.24 2.06
CA SER A 177 7.49 -4.97 2.62
C SER A 177 7.61 -4.29 4.00
N ASN A 178 6.74 -3.31 4.26
CA ASN A 178 6.67 -2.59 5.54
C ASN A 178 6.57 -3.56 6.73
N THR A 179 5.81 -4.64 6.56
CA THR A 179 5.60 -5.69 7.58
C THR A 179 6.90 -6.42 7.91
N ALA A 180 7.61 -6.90 6.89
CA ALA A 180 8.86 -7.63 7.07
C ALA A 180 9.94 -6.74 7.70
N THR A 181 10.06 -5.50 7.19
CA THR A 181 10.98 -4.49 7.74
C THR A 181 10.68 -4.20 9.22
N THR A 182 9.41 -4.00 9.56
CA THR A 182 8.99 -3.76 10.94
C THR A 182 9.31 -4.94 11.84
N ALA A 183 8.98 -6.17 11.43
CA ALA A 183 9.27 -7.36 12.23
C ALA A 183 10.77 -7.54 12.50
N MET A 184 11.61 -7.33 11.48
CA MET A 184 13.07 -7.36 11.60
C MET A 184 13.57 -6.28 12.57
N MET A 185 13.13 -5.03 12.37
CA MET A 185 13.61 -3.90 13.18
C MET A 185 13.12 -3.98 14.63
N LEU A 186 11.90 -4.46 14.88
CA LEU A 186 11.41 -4.72 16.23
C LEU A 186 12.22 -5.82 16.93
N SER A 187 12.69 -6.83 16.20
CA SER A 187 13.59 -7.86 16.79
C SER A 187 14.95 -7.28 17.23
N ILE A 188 15.49 -6.33 16.46
CA ILE A 188 16.70 -5.58 16.82
C ILE A 188 16.43 -4.64 18.01
N LEU A 189 15.23 -4.10 18.09
CA LEU A 189 14.83 -3.12 19.09
C LEU A 189 14.53 -3.76 20.47
N THR A 190 14.09 -5.01 20.53
CA THR A 190 13.71 -5.68 21.77
C THR A 190 14.79 -5.56 22.88
N PRO A 191 16.08 -5.85 22.65
CA PRO A 191 17.12 -5.65 23.65
C PRO A 191 17.35 -4.17 23.98
N VAL A 192 17.07 -3.26 23.08
CA VAL A 192 17.19 -1.81 23.30
C VAL A 192 16.10 -1.29 24.25
N ILE A 193 14.86 -1.74 24.04
CA ILE A 193 13.74 -1.37 24.91
C ILE A 193 13.96 -1.89 26.34
N ALA A 194 14.63 -3.02 26.51
CA ALA A 194 14.93 -3.59 27.81
C ALA A 194 15.88 -2.73 28.67
N VAL A 195 16.64 -1.81 28.05
CA VAL A 195 17.54 -0.89 28.75
C VAL A 195 16.79 0.25 29.45
N PHE A 196 15.59 0.60 28.91
CA PHE A 196 14.77 1.66 29.49
C PHE A 196 14.05 1.19 30.75
N GLY A 197 13.99 2.06 31.77
CA GLY A 197 13.18 1.82 32.96
C GLY A 197 11.71 1.56 32.64
N PRO A 198 10.95 0.87 33.50
CA PRO A 198 9.54 0.50 33.23
C PRO A 198 8.62 1.71 32.93
N LYS A 199 8.93 2.89 33.47
CA LYS A 199 8.16 4.14 33.31
C LYS A 199 8.79 5.12 32.32
N ASP A 200 9.96 4.81 31.74
CA ASP A 200 10.63 5.70 30.80
C ASP A 200 9.83 5.84 29.51
N PRO A 201 9.40 7.07 29.13
CA PRO A 201 8.68 7.30 27.88
C PRO A 201 9.47 6.89 26.61
N GLY A 202 10.79 6.76 26.71
CA GLY A 202 11.65 6.25 25.65
C GLY A 202 11.22 4.89 25.12
N ARG A 203 10.62 4.03 25.95
CA ARG A 203 10.06 2.73 25.52
C ARG A 203 8.99 2.92 24.44
N ILE A 204 8.11 3.89 24.65
CA ILE A 204 7.02 4.24 23.72
C ILE A 204 7.63 4.83 22.45
N ALA A 205 8.56 5.79 22.59
CA ALA A 205 9.23 6.43 21.46
C ALA A 205 9.88 5.42 20.53
N PHE A 206 10.65 4.50 21.09
CA PHE A 206 11.39 3.50 20.32
C PHE A 206 10.47 2.44 19.71
N ALA A 207 9.38 2.05 20.37
CA ALA A 207 8.42 1.12 19.82
C ALA A 207 7.57 1.75 18.70
N LEU A 208 7.22 3.06 18.79
CA LEU A 208 6.46 3.81 17.77
C LEU A 208 7.32 4.17 16.56
N CYS A 209 8.60 4.46 16.74
CA CYS A 209 9.45 4.97 15.67
C CYS A 209 9.59 3.96 14.52
N ILE A 210 9.55 2.66 14.79
CA ILE A 210 9.69 1.61 13.77
C ILE A 210 8.48 1.54 12.81
N PRO A 211 7.22 1.33 13.27
CA PRO A 211 6.08 1.27 12.37
C PRO A 211 5.85 2.58 11.62
N VAL A 212 6.05 3.72 12.28
CA VAL A 212 5.98 5.03 11.64
C VAL A 212 7.00 5.15 10.51
N ALA A 213 8.25 4.78 10.78
CA ALA A 213 9.31 4.83 9.78
C ALA A 213 9.09 3.83 8.63
N ALA A 214 8.53 2.65 8.91
CA ALA A 214 8.20 1.67 7.88
C ALA A 214 7.08 2.18 6.95
N ASN A 215 6.00 2.71 7.52
CA ASN A 215 4.88 3.23 6.72
C ASN A 215 5.31 4.45 5.86
N ILE A 216 6.02 5.41 6.43
CA ILE A 216 6.53 6.58 5.69
C ILE A 216 7.58 6.15 4.66
N GLY A 217 8.52 5.28 5.03
CA GLY A 217 9.59 4.81 4.15
C GLY A 217 9.09 4.16 2.89
N GLY A 218 8.03 3.35 2.99
CA GLY A 218 7.39 2.70 1.84
C GLY A 218 6.93 3.67 0.75
N ILE A 219 6.66 4.94 1.07
CA ILE A 219 6.24 5.95 0.10
C ILE A 219 7.37 6.27 -0.90
N GLY A 220 8.63 6.09 -0.51
CA GLY A 220 9.80 6.53 -1.26
C GLY A 220 10.04 5.84 -2.60
N THR A 221 9.46 4.67 -2.86
CA THR A 221 9.63 3.94 -4.12
C THR A 221 8.31 3.33 -4.60
N PRO A 222 8.18 3.03 -5.90
CA PRO A 222 6.99 2.37 -6.44
C PRO A 222 6.62 1.03 -5.78
N ILE A 223 7.61 0.29 -5.26
CA ILE A 223 7.43 -1.04 -4.66
C ILE A 223 7.33 -1.04 -3.14
N GLY A 224 7.65 0.07 -2.49
CA GLY A 224 7.73 0.13 -1.04
C GLY A 224 6.38 -0.03 -0.34
N THR A 225 5.30 0.39 -0.98
CA THR A 225 3.93 0.20 -0.45
C THR A 225 2.93 -0.04 -1.59
N PRO A 226 1.90 -0.89 -1.38
CA PRO A 226 0.94 -1.22 -2.43
C PRO A 226 0.20 -0.03 -3.07
N PRO A 227 -0.22 1.02 -2.36
CA PRO A 227 -0.84 2.19 -2.99
C PRO A 227 0.00 2.81 -4.11
N ASN A 228 1.33 2.89 -3.97
CA ASN A 228 2.20 3.44 -4.98
C ASN A 228 2.12 2.65 -6.29
N ALA A 229 2.19 1.33 -6.20
CA ALA A 229 2.11 0.48 -7.38
C ALA A 229 0.71 0.46 -8.01
N ILE A 230 -0.37 0.57 -7.20
CA ILE A 230 -1.73 0.73 -7.72
C ILE A 230 -1.85 2.03 -8.50
N ALA A 231 -1.26 3.13 -8.01
CA ALA A 231 -1.21 4.41 -8.71
C ALA A 231 -0.55 4.30 -10.10
N LEU A 232 0.54 3.53 -10.23
CA LEU A 232 1.23 3.34 -11.51
C LEU A 232 0.35 2.73 -12.60
N LYS A 233 -0.74 2.05 -12.26
CA LYS A 233 -1.71 1.57 -13.24
C LYS A 233 -2.37 2.70 -14.02
N TYR A 234 -2.56 3.83 -13.38
CA TYR A 234 -3.24 5.00 -13.91
C TYR A 234 -2.28 6.07 -14.43
N LEU A 235 -1.00 5.99 -14.07
CA LEU A 235 0.08 6.87 -14.52
C LEU A 235 0.74 6.26 -15.77
N VAL A 236 0.09 6.36 -16.92
CA VAL A 236 0.50 5.75 -18.20
C VAL A 236 0.53 6.76 -19.33
N GLY A 237 1.11 6.41 -20.48
CA GLY A 237 1.23 7.31 -21.63
C GLY A 237 2.08 8.53 -21.29
N ASP A 238 1.56 9.72 -21.57
CA ASP A 238 2.24 10.99 -21.29
C ASP A 238 2.40 11.27 -19.79
N ASN A 239 1.59 10.61 -18.95
CA ASN A 239 1.62 10.69 -17.49
C ASN A 239 2.50 9.61 -16.85
N LEU A 240 3.28 8.86 -17.64
CA LEU A 240 4.12 7.78 -17.13
C LEU A 240 5.17 8.32 -16.16
N ILE A 241 5.19 7.76 -14.95
CA ILE A 241 6.23 8.04 -13.95
C ILE A 241 7.10 6.78 -13.83
N THR A 242 8.38 6.92 -14.16
CA THR A 242 9.36 5.85 -14.02
C THR A 242 9.74 5.61 -12.55
N PHE A 243 10.41 4.49 -12.27
CA PHE A 243 10.88 4.20 -10.91
C PHE A 243 11.81 5.30 -10.36
N GLY A 244 12.74 5.78 -11.20
CA GLY A 244 13.66 6.85 -10.82
C GLY A 244 12.95 8.18 -10.59
N GLU A 245 12.03 8.58 -11.45
CA GLU A 245 11.22 9.79 -11.30
C GLU A 245 10.37 9.76 -10.03
N TRP A 246 9.75 8.61 -9.70
CA TRP A 246 9.08 8.47 -8.43
C TRP A 246 10.00 8.76 -7.24
N MET A 247 11.24 8.25 -7.27
CA MET A 247 12.20 8.49 -6.20
C MET A 247 12.65 9.94 -6.10
N VAL A 248 12.64 10.69 -7.20
CA VAL A 248 13.02 12.13 -7.21
C VAL A 248 12.12 12.95 -6.29
N PHE A 249 10.84 12.63 -6.18
CA PHE A 249 9.93 13.30 -5.25
C PHE A 249 9.61 12.47 -4.01
N GLY A 250 9.53 11.15 -4.13
CA GLY A 250 9.18 10.26 -3.03
C GLY A 250 10.24 10.25 -1.93
N VAL A 251 11.52 10.19 -2.29
CA VAL A 251 12.61 10.20 -1.29
C VAL A 251 12.71 11.52 -0.52
N PRO A 252 12.70 12.70 -1.15
CA PRO A 252 12.62 13.98 -0.41
C PRO A 252 11.41 14.07 0.50
N PHE A 253 10.23 13.62 0.05
CA PHE A 253 9.03 13.56 0.89
C PHE A 253 9.26 12.70 2.12
N VAL A 254 9.81 11.49 1.96
CA VAL A 254 10.15 10.58 3.07
C VAL A 254 11.13 11.24 4.03
N VAL A 255 12.19 11.90 3.54
CA VAL A 255 13.19 12.56 4.40
C VAL A 255 12.55 13.66 5.25
N ILE A 256 11.70 14.49 4.67
CA ILE A 256 10.98 15.55 5.40
C ILE A 256 10.05 14.92 6.43
N MET A 257 9.24 13.94 6.05
CA MET A 257 8.32 13.26 6.95
C MET A 257 9.05 12.51 8.07
N MET A 258 10.23 11.92 7.80
CA MET A 258 11.08 11.31 8.81
C MET A 258 11.59 12.33 9.84
N ALA A 259 12.03 13.50 9.39
CA ALA A 259 12.45 14.57 10.29
C ALA A 259 11.30 15.04 11.18
N LEU A 260 10.11 15.24 10.60
CA LEU A 260 8.90 15.63 11.34
C LEU A 260 8.46 14.55 12.34
N ALA A 261 8.47 13.28 11.93
CA ALA A 261 8.14 12.15 12.80
C ALA A 261 9.15 12.01 13.97
N TRP A 262 10.44 12.12 13.67
CA TRP A 262 11.50 12.09 14.70
C TRP A 262 11.35 13.20 15.71
N LEU A 263 11.09 14.43 15.27
CA LEU A 263 10.86 15.57 16.16
C LEU A 263 9.59 15.39 16.99
N LEU A 264 8.49 14.96 16.37
CA LEU A 264 7.21 14.76 17.06
C LEU A 264 7.30 13.65 18.12
N ILE A 265 7.84 12.48 17.77
CA ILE A 265 7.98 11.35 18.69
C ILE A 265 8.95 11.71 19.82
N GLY A 266 10.08 12.34 19.50
CA GLY A 266 11.07 12.78 20.48
C GLY A 266 10.58 13.89 21.43
N TYR A 267 9.62 14.71 20.96
CA TYR A 267 8.95 15.73 21.80
C TYR A 267 7.91 15.10 22.73
N LEU A 268 7.04 14.24 22.19
CA LEU A 268 5.95 13.62 22.96
C LEU A 268 6.43 12.57 23.96
N TYR A 269 7.50 11.82 23.64
CA TYR A 269 7.99 10.68 24.42
C TYR A 269 9.49 10.78 24.61
N LYS A 270 9.92 11.84 25.32
CA LYS A 270 11.34 12.10 25.60
C LYS A 270 11.93 11.00 26.48
N ALA A 271 12.95 10.30 25.99
CA ALA A 271 13.68 9.31 26.77
C ALA A 271 14.41 9.95 27.96
N GLU A 272 14.32 9.32 29.12
CA GLU A 272 15.06 9.70 30.33
C GLU A 272 16.47 9.07 30.32
N GLN A 273 16.60 7.91 29.70
CA GLN A 273 17.89 7.24 29.48
C GLN A 273 18.83 8.11 28.67
N THR A 274 20.09 8.23 29.11
CA THR A 274 21.08 9.11 28.48
C THR A 274 21.98 8.40 27.47
N LYS A 275 22.11 7.07 27.55
CA LYS A 275 22.96 6.27 26.66
C LYS A 275 22.31 4.94 26.34
N ILE A 276 22.38 4.55 25.08
CA ILE A 276 21.93 3.27 24.56
C ILE A 276 23.09 2.61 23.82
N ASP A 277 23.43 1.39 24.20
CA ASP A 277 24.46 0.60 23.51
C ASP A 277 23.78 -0.40 22.56
N LEU A 278 23.94 -0.15 21.24
CA LEU A 278 23.42 -0.99 20.17
C LEU A 278 24.49 -1.99 19.73
N ASN A 279 24.47 -3.19 20.30
CA ASN A 279 25.40 -4.26 19.90
C ASN A 279 24.70 -5.28 18.98
N ILE A 280 24.61 -4.97 17.68
CA ILE A 280 24.08 -5.90 16.67
C ILE A 280 25.18 -6.90 16.29
N LYS A 281 25.09 -8.12 16.82
CA LYS A 281 26.03 -9.21 16.53
C LYS A 281 25.69 -9.87 15.19
N SER A 282 26.18 -9.32 14.08
CA SER A 282 26.06 -9.92 12.75
C SER A 282 27.31 -9.61 11.91
N LYS A 283 27.62 -10.46 10.92
CA LYS A 283 28.71 -10.25 9.96
C LYS A 283 28.23 -10.61 8.56
N PHE A 284 28.71 -9.86 7.55
CA PHE A 284 28.45 -10.18 6.14
C PHE A 284 28.92 -11.59 5.82
N LEU A 285 28.06 -12.35 5.17
CA LEU A 285 28.42 -13.68 4.69
C LEU A 285 29.32 -13.53 3.46
N LYS A 286 30.41 -14.34 3.42
CA LYS A 286 31.39 -14.33 2.33
C LYS A 286 31.20 -15.53 1.38
N THR A 287 30.05 -16.16 1.38
CA THR A 287 29.78 -17.30 0.49
C THR A 287 29.49 -16.80 -0.94
N PRO A 288 29.81 -17.59 -1.99
CA PRO A 288 29.50 -17.21 -3.37
C PRO A 288 28.02 -16.80 -3.58
N LYS A 289 27.09 -17.53 -2.96
CA LYS A 289 25.67 -17.20 -3.02
C LYS A 289 25.34 -15.85 -2.36
N ALA A 290 25.96 -15.53 -1.24
CA ALA A 290 25.80 -14.22 -0.59
C ALA A 290 26.30 -13.08 -1.50
N MET A 291 27.44 -13.28 -2.17
CA MET A 291 27.97 -12.28 -3.09
C MET A 291 27.01 -12.07 -4.29
N ILE A 292 26.43 -13.14 -4.84
CA ILE A 292 25.42 -13.03 -5.89
C ILE A 292 24.23 -12.21 -5.39
N VAL A 293 23.75 -12.45 -4.17
CA VAL A 293 22.64 -11.68 -3.59
C VAL A 293 23.02 -10.20 -3.48
N TYR A 294 24.20 -9.88 -2.96
CA TYR A 294 24.63 -8.48 -2.74
C TYR A 294 24.78 -7.73 -4.06
N VAL A 295 25.40 -8.38 -5.07
CA VAL A 295 25.58 -7.77 -6.40
C VAL A 295 24.23 -7.63 -7.11
N THR A 296 23.38 -8.66 -7.07
CA THR A 296 22.05 -8.59 -7.71
C THR A 296 21.17 -7.54 -7.06
N PHE A 297 21.18 -7.45 -5.73
CA PHE A 297 20.41 -6.44 -4.99
C PHE A 297 20.84 -5.02 -5.37
N ALA A 298 22.13 -4.73 -5.29
CA ALA A 298 22.66 -3.41 -5.66
C ALA A 298 22.45 -3.12 -7.15
N GLY A 299 22.72 -4.10 -8.03
CA GLY A 299 22.56 -3.98 -9.48
C GLY A 299 21.11 -3.71 -9.89
N THR A 300 20.13 -4.37 -9.25
CA THR A 300 18.71 -4.13 -9.54
C THR A 300 18.30 -2.70 -9.17
N ILE A 301 18.74 -2.20 -8.00
CA ILE A 301 18.45 -0.83 -7.58
C ILE A 301 19.08 0.17 -8.55
N ILE A 302 20.33 -0.04 -8.95
CA ILE A 302 21.02 0.82 -9.92
C ILE A 302 20.28 0.82 -11.27
N LEU A 303 19.86 -0.35 -11.76
CA LEU A 303 19.07 -0.44 -12.99
C LEU A 303 17.72 0.28 -12.86
N TRP A 304 17.03 0.19 -11.74
CA TRP A 304 15.79 0.96 -11.53
C TRP A 304 16.02 2.47 -11.55
N LEU A 305 17.14 2.94 -10.99
CA LEU A 305 17.48 4.38 -10.98
C LEU A 305 17.93 4.90 -12.35
N MET A 306 18.53 4.04 -13.17
CA MET A 306 19.11 4.41 -14.45
C MET A 306 18.21 4.03 -15.66
N GLY A 307 16.91 3.91 -15.46
CA GLY A 307 15.97 3.48 -16.51
C GLY A 307 16.09 4.24 -17.83
N SER A 308 16.26 5.55 -17.76
CA SER A 308 16.49 6.41 -18.93
C SER A 308 17.79 6.12 -19.69
N ALA A 309 18.81 5.61 -19.01
CA ALA A 309 20.12 5.33 -19.63
C ALA A 309 20.16 4.02 -20.43
N HIS A 310 19.40 3.00 -20.00
CA HIS A 310 19.41 1.67 -20.65
C HIS A 310 18.10 1.30 -21.35
N GLY A 311 17.04 2.11 -21.22
CA GLY A 311 15.76 1.95 -21.91
C GLY A 311 14.87 0.80 -21.39
N MET A 312 15.28 0.02 -20.38
CA MET A 312 14.42 -1.00 -19.76
C MET A 312 13.43 -0.35 -18.83
N ASN A 313 12.16 -0.79 -18.88
CA ASN A 313 11.19 -0.40 -17.88
C ASN A 313 11.41 -1.11 -16.54
N SER A 314 10.84 -0.57 -15.48
CA SER A 314 11.00 -1.08 -14.11
C SER A 314 10.47 -2.50 -13.93
N TYR A 315 9.47 -2.89 -14.69
CA TYR A 315 8.84 -4.21 -14.65
C TYR A 315 9.76 -5.30 -15.21
N THR A 316 10.47 -4.99 -16.30
CA THR A 316 11.48 -5.88 -16.89
C THR A 316 12.67 -6.05 -15.95
N VAL A 317 13.16 -4.96 -15.37
CA VAL A 317 14.26 -4.97 -14.40
C VAL A 317 13.89 -5.84 -13.18
N ALA A 318 12.65 -5.78 -12.71
CA ALA A 318 12.18 -6.57 -11.56
C ALA A 318 12.28 -8.08 -11.76
N LEU A 319 12.22 -8.58 -12.99
CA LEU A 319 12.34 -10.00 -13.28
C LEU A 319 13.79 -10.51 -13.28
N ILE A 320 14.78 -9.63 -13.34
CA ILE A 320 16.20 -10.01 -13.29
C ILE A 320 16.55 -10.74 -11.98
N PRO A 321 16.24 -10.22 -10.77
CA PRO A 321 16.50 -10.93 -9.54
C PRO A 321 15.68 -12.22 -9.42
N VAL A 322 14.47 -12.30 -9.98
CA VAL A 322 13.68 -13.53 -10.02
C VAL A 322 14.43 -14.62 -10.79
N ALA A 323 14.94 -14.30 -11.97
CA ALA A 323 15.70 -15.23 -12.80
C ALA A 323 17.03 -15.63 -12.13
N VAL A 324 17.83 -14.66 -11.68
CA VAL A 324 19.15 -14.92 -11.08
C VAL A 324 19.03 -15.78 -9.82
N PHE A 325 18.11 -15.48 -8.91
CA PHE A 325 17.97 -16.22 -7.66
C PHE A 325 17.35 -17.59 -7.83
N SER A 326 16.52 -17.79 -8.86
CA SER A 326 16.00 -19.11 -9.24
C SER A 326 17.09 -19.99 -9.86
N LEU A 327 17.85 -19.47 -10.83
CA LEU A 327 18.93 -20.18 -11.51
C LEU A 327 20.05 -20.61 -10.56
N THR A 328 20.38 -19.76 -9.58
CA THR A 328 21.46 -20.03 -8.62
C THR A 328 21.01 -20.85 -7.41
N GLY A 329 19.70 -21.17 -7.32
CA GLY A 329 19.12 -21.87 -6.18
C GLY A 329 19.26 -21.08 -4.86
N ILE A 330 19.33 -19.75 -4.93
CA ILE A 330 19.28 -18.85 -3.79
C ILE A 330 17.87 -18.87 -3.23
N ILE A 331 16.86 -18.72 -4.09
CA ILE A 331 15.44 -18.93 -3.78
C ILE A 331 15.07 -20.33 -4.29
N ASN A 332 14.55 -21.15 -3.41
CA ASN A 332 14.12 -22.52 -3.70
C ASN A 332 12.60 -22.67 -3.54
N LYS A 333 12.07 -23.88 -3.78
CA LYS A 333 10.65 -24.19 -3.69
C LYS A 333 10.03 -23.87 -2.32
N GLU A 334 10.77 -24.06 -1.23
CA GLU A 334 10.28 -23.77 0.12
C GLU A 334 10.25 -22.24 0.38
N ASP A 335 11.17 -21.50 -0.23
CA ASP A 335 11.16 -20.04 -0.17
C ASP A 335 9.98 -19.45 -0.95
N LEU A 336 9.62 -20.04 -2.12
CA LEU A 336 8.46 -19.60 -2.91
C LEU A 336 7.15 -19.67 -2.12
N LYS A 337 7.01 -20.61 -1.18
CA LYS A 337 5.83 -20.71 -0.31
C LYS A 337 5.72 -19.54 0.70
N LYS A 338 6.83 -18.82 0.96
CA LYS A 338 6.91 -17.70 1.90
C LYS A 338 6.69 -16.34 1.23
N ILE A 339 6.53 -16.30 -0.09
CA ILE A 339 6.17 -15.07 -0.81
C ILE A 339 4.81 -14.60 -0.30
N SER A 340 4.64 -13.28 -0.20
CA SER A 340 3.37 -12.65 0.19
C SER A 340 2.35 -12.74 -0.95
N TRP A 341 1.85 -13.96 -1.23
CA TRP A 341 0.84 -14.23 -2.25
C TRP A 341 -0.47 -13.51 -1.97
N ASP A 342 -0.79 -13.32 -0.70
CA ASP A 342 -1.93 -12.53 -0.22
C ASP A 342 -1.90 -11.10 -0.75
N VAL A 343 -0.74 -10.45 -0.76
CA VAL A 343 -0.57 -9.10 -1.32
C VAL A 343 -0.75 -9.12 -2.83
N LEU A 344 -0.19 -10.12 -3.54
CA LEU A 344 -0.34 -10.24 -4.99
C LEU A 344 -1.80 -10.43 -5.40
N TRP A 345 -2.55 -11.30 -4.70
CA TRP A 345 -3.99 -11.46 -4.90
C TRP A 345 -4.76 -10.19 -4.60
N LEU A 346 -4.42 -9.50 -3.50
CA LEU A 346 -5.09 -8.26 -3.11
C LEU A 346 -4.93 -7.17 -4.17
N VAL A 347 -3.73 -6.99 -4.70
CA VAL A 347 -3.44 -6.01 -5.76
C VAL A 347 -4.13 -6.41 -7.07
N SER A 348 -4.08 -7.72 -7.42
CA SER A 348 -4.74 -8.22 -8.63
C SER A 348 -6.25 -7.98 -8.63
N GLY A 349 -6.94 -8.24 -7.50
CA GLY A 349 -8.37 -7.98 -7.38
C GLY A 349 -8.71 -6.49 -7.52
N GLY A 350 -7.87 -5.60 -7.00
CA GLY A 350 -8.03 -4.16 -7.20
C GLY A 350 -7.80 -3.73 -8.65
N ILE A 351 -6.81 -4.33 -9.33
CA ILE A 351 -6.58 -4.11 -10.76
C ILE A 351 -7.79 -4.58 -11.58
N ALA A 352 -8.36 -5.75 -11.25
CA ALA A 352 -9.54 -6.30 -11.92
C ALA A 352 -10.75 -5.38 -11.72
N LEU A 353 -11.02 -4.98 -10.49
CA LEU A 353 -12.11 -4.06 -10.16
C LEU A 353 -11.96 -2.72 -10.92
N GLY A 354 -10.77 -2.16 -10.97
CA GLY A 354 -10.50 -0.95 -11.74
C GLY A 354 -10.67 -1.16 -13.25
N LEU A 355 -10.32 -2.34 -13.77
CA LEU A 355 -10.52 -2.68 -15.19
C LEU A 355 -12.00 -2.68 -15.56
N VAL A 356 -12.85 -3.32 -14.76
CA VAL A 356 -14.30 -3.38 -15.07
C VAL A 356 -14.97 -2.02 -14.88
N LEU A 357 -14.57 -1.22 -13.90
CA LEU A 357 -15.08 0.15 -13.72
C LEU A 357 -14.77 1.04 -14.93
N ASP A 358 -13.56 0.94 -15.47
CA ASP A 358 -13.13 1.72 -16.63
C ASP A 358 -13.79 1.22 -17.93
N LYS A 359 -13.65 -0.07 -18.24
CA LYS A 359 -14.15 -0.67 -19.48
C LYS A 359 -15.68 -0.60 -19.64
N THR A 360 -16.44 -0.70 -18.55
CA THR A 360 -17.89 -0.53 -18.59
C THR A 360 -18.34 0.94 -18.61
N GLY A 361 -17.38 1.88 -18.45
CA GLY A 361 -17.68 3.31 -18.35
C GLY A 361 -18.38 3.72 -17.05
N LEU A 362 -18.50 2.81 -16.07
CA LEU A 362 -19.22 3.11 -14.82
C LEU A 362 -18.53 4.21 -14.03
N ALA A 363 -17.19 4.24 -13.97
CA ALA A 363 -16.47 5.28 -13.24
C ALA A 363 -16.80 6.68 -13.81
N LYS A 364 -16.82 6.83 -15.14
CA LYS A 364 -17.22 8.08 -15.81
C LYS A 364 -18.69 8.42 -15.54
N LEU A 365 -19.60 7.43 -15.61
CA LEU A 365 -21.02 7.64 -15.34
C LEU A 365 -21.24 8.21 -13.92
N VAL A 366 -20.59 7.63 -12.92
CA VAL A 366 -20.67 8.11 -11.53
C VAL A 366 -20.12 9.53 -11.39
N VAL A 367 -18.96 9.82 -12.00
CA VAL A 367 -18.35 11.16 -11.95
C VAL A 367 -19.24 12.20 -12.63
N HIS A 368 -19.78 11.91 -13.81
CA HIS A 368 -20.68 12.85 -14.50
C HIS A 368 -22.03 13.05 -13.83
N SER A 369 -22.44 12.12 -12.96
CA SER A 369 -23.70 12.24 -12.20
C SER A 369 -23.60 13.14 -10.98
N ILE A 370 -22.38 13.53 -10.58
CA ILE A 370 -22.12 14.45 -9.50
C ILE A 370 -21.60 15.75 -10.13
N PRO A 371 -22.17 16.92 -9.81
CA PRO A 371 -21.76 18.19 -10.41
C PRO A 371 -20.42 18.67 -9.83
N PHE A 372 -19.35 17.90 -10.05
CA PHE A 372 -18.00 18.23 -9.55
C PHE A 372 -17.49 19.58 -10.09
N ASP A 373 -17.94 19.98 -11.27
CA ASP A 373 -17.56 21.27 -11.88
C ASP A 373 -18.10 22.49 -11.10
N GLU A 374 -19.09 22.30 -10.24
CA GLU A 374 -19.61 23.34 -9.34
C GLU A 374 -18.70 23.52 -8.11
N PHE A 375 -17.85 22.56 -7.82
CA PHE A 375 -16.91 22.63 -6.69
C PHE A 375 -15.56 23.22 -7.12
N SER A 376 -14.96 24.00 -6.21
CA SER A 376 -13.57 24.42 -6.40
C SER A 376 -12.65 23.19 -6.55
N PRO A 377 -11.71 23.17 -7.51
CA PRO A 377 -10.77 22.06 -7.67
C PRO A 377 -9.96 21.78 -6.41
N TYR A 378 -9.70 22.81 -5.60
CA TYR A 378 -9.05 22.62 -4.29
C TYR A 378 -9.93 21.83 -3.31
N VAL A 379 -11.24 22.10 -3.28
CA VAL A 379 -12.18 21.35 -2.42
C VAL A 379 -12.22 19.88 -2.81
N VAL A 380 -12.22 19.60 -4.11
CA VAL A 380 -12.19 18.22 -4.62
C VAL A 380 -10.88 17.52 -4.25
N LEU A 381 -9.73 18.16 -4.46
CA LEU A 381 -8.43 17.61 -4.11
C LEU A 381 -8.30 17.35 -2.60
N PHE A 382 -8.61 18.35 -1.77
CA PHE A 382 -8.56 18.21 -0.31
C PHE A 382 -9.56 17.18 0.19
N GLY A 383 -10.79 17.19 -0.34
CA GLY A 383 -11.84 16.25 0.03
C GLY A 383 -11.45 14.80 -0.29
N ALA A 384 -10.92 14.55 -1.50
CA ALA A 384 -10.43 13.25 -1.92
C ALA A 384 -9.28 12.74 -1.02
N ALA A 385 -8.30 13.60 -0.73
CA ALA A 385 -7.16 13.25 0.12
C ALA A 385 -7.57 12.95 1.55
N PHE A 386 -8.43 13.79 2.16
CA PHE A 386 -8.89 13.58 3.53
C PHE A 386 -9.82 12.39 3.66
N LEU A 387 -10.70 12.16 2.68
CA LEU A 387 -11.52 10.95 2.61
C LEU A 387 -10.62 9.70 2.54
N CYS A 388 -9.60 9.73 1.68
CA CYS A 388 -8.65 8.65 1.56
C CYS A 388 -7.88 8.40 2.86
N LEU A 389 -7.35 9.44 3.50
CA LEU A 389 -6.66 9.35 4.79
C LEU A 389 -7.57 8.77 5.87
N LEU A 390 -8.83 9.22 5.91
CA LEU A 390 -9.82 8.72 6.86
C LEU A 390 -10.06 7.23 6.64
N MET A 391 -10.35 6.82 5.41
CA MET A 391 -10.57 5.41 5.07
C MET A 391 -9.37 4.56 5.39
N ALA A 392 -8.15 4.99 5.05
CA ALA A 392 -6.90 4.27 5.29
C ALA A 392 -6.60 4.04 6.78
N ASN A 393 -7.19 4.79 7.69
CA ASN A 393 -7.09 4.55 9.13
C ASN A 393 -7.98 3.41 9.62
N PHE A 394 -9.07 3.10 8.91
CA PHE A 394 -10.04 2.05 9.28
C PHE A 394 -9.96 0.81 8.39
N MET A 395 -9.33 0.93 7.23
CA MET A 395 -9.11 -0.14 6.25
C MET A 395 -7.61 -0.29 5.98
N SER A 396 -7.22 -1.39 5.31
CA SER A 396 -5.85 -1.48 4.83
C SER A 396 -5.55 -0.43 3.75
N HIS A 397 -4.33 0.08 3.71
CA HIS A 397 -3.85 1.03 2.68
C HIS A 397 -4.14 0.54 1.26
N THR A 398 -3.91 -0.76 1.01
CA THR A 398 -4.13 -1.39 -0.29
C THR A 398 -5.61 -1.42 -0.67
N ALA A 399 -6.49 -1.77 0.27
CA ALA A 399 -7.93 -1.79 0.02
C ALA A 399 -8.45 -0.37 -0.27
N THR A 400 -8.01 0.62 0.50
CA THR A 400 -8.36 2.03 0.27
C THR A 400 -7.92 2.50 -1.12
N ALA A 401 -6.67 2.21 -1.51
CA ALA A 401 -6.17 2.57 -2.83
C ALA A 401 -6.94 1.87 -3.96
N ASN A 402 -7.22 0.57 -3.83
CA ASN A 402 -7.98 -0.19 -4.83
C ASN A 402 -9.41 0.35 -5.04
N LEU A 403 -10.05 0.84 -3.99
CA LEU A 403 -11.39 1.41 -4.08
C LEU A 403 -11.39 2.81 -4.68
N LEU A 404 -10.48 3.67 -4.26
CA LEU A 404 -10.51 5.08 -4.62
C LEU A 404 -9.82 5.38 -5.95
N MET A 405 -8.71 4.70 -6.29
CA MET A 405 -7.93 5.04 -7.48
C MET A 405 -8.73 5.02 -8.79
N PRO A 406 -9.58 4.02 -9.09
CA PRO A 406 -10.36 4.04 -10.33
C PRO A 406 -11.28 5.25 -10.44
N ILE A 407 -11.88 5.65 -9.30
CA ILE A 407 -12.79 6.80 -9.24
C ILE A 407 -11.99 8.10 -9.39
N MET A 408 -10.84 8.20 -8.72
CA MET A 408 -9.98 9.38 -8.78
C MET A 408 -9.37 9.58 -10.17
N ALA A 409 -8.96 8.52 -10.84
CA ALA A 409 -8.49 8.58 -12.22
C ALA A 409 -9.60 9.09 -13.16
N ALA A 410 -10.82 8.53 -13.06
CA ALA A 410 -11.97 8.98 -13.85
C ALA A 410 -12.33 10.45 -13.55
N LEU A 411 -12.26 10.87 -12.27
CA LEU A 411 -12.51 12.25 -11.86
C LEU A 411 -11.44 13.20 -12.42
N GLY A 412 -10.18 12.82 -12.31
CA GLY A 412 -9.04 13.63 -12.79
C GLY A 412 -9.06 13.86 -14.29
N THR A 413 -9.51 12.86 -15.07
CA THR A 413 -9.67 12.99 -16.54
C THR A 413 -10.93 13.74 -16.95
N SER A 414 -11.99 13.73 -16.13
CA SER A 414 -13.29 14.33 -16.47
C SER A 414 -13.41 15.80 -16.05
N MET A 415 -12.70 16.20 -15.01
CA MET A 415 -12.80 17.55 -14.42
C MET A 415 -11.74 18.50 -15.01
N ALA A 416 -12.11 19.26 -16.04
CA ALA A 416 -11.21 20.19 -16.73
C ALA A 416 -10.60 21.26 -15.80
N SER A 417 -11.30 21.65 -14.72
CA SER A 417 -10.81 22.62 -13.74
C SER A 417 -9.61 22.13 -12.90
N LEU A 418 -9.31 20.83 -12.93
CA LEU A 418 -8.09 20.25 -12.30
C LEU A 418 -6.84 20.40 -13.18
N THR A 419 -6.99 20.59 -14.51
CA THR A 419 -5.86 20.69 -15.44
C THR A 419 -4.81 21.74 -15.03
N PRO A 420 -5.19 22.97 -14.58
CA PRO A 420 -4.22 23.97 -14.13
C PRO A 420 -3.47 23.58 -12.84
N LEU A 421 -3.87 22.50 -12.18
CA LEU A 421 -3.25 21.98 -10.96
C LEU A 421 -2.51 20.66 -11.20
N GLY A 422 -2.29 20.27 -12.48
CA GLY A 422 -1.67 19.01 -12.87
C GLY A 422 -2.65 17.84 -13.06
N GLY A 423 -3.96 18.12 -13.13
CA GLY A 423 -5.01 17.19 -13.58
C GLY A 423 -5.07 15.86 -12.82
N GLU A 424 -5.20 14.79 -13.59
CA GLU A 424 -5.28 13.41 -13.10
C GLU A 424 -4.08 13.00 -12.24
N VAL A 425 -2.85 13.37 -12.66
CA VAL A 425 -1.61 12.98 -11.98
C VAL A 425 -1.59 13.53 -10.56
N THR A 426 -1.97 14.79 -10.37
CA THR A 426 -2.05 15.43 -9.06
C THR A 426 -3.00 14.68 -8.13
N LEU A 427 -4.21 14.39 -8.62
CA LEU A 427 -5.24 13.72 -7.82
C LEU A 427 -4.79 12.31 -7.42
N ILE A 428 -4.20 11.55 -8.35
CA ILE A 428 -3.67 10.21 -8.10
C ILE A 428 -2.53 10.25 -7.08
N LEU A 429 -1.55 11.14 -7.23
CA LEU A 429 -0.40 11.21 -6.32
C LEU A 429 -0.83 11.59 -4.90
N VAL A 430 -1.67 12.62 -4.75
CA VAL A 430 -2.13 13.07 -3.43
C VAL A 430 -2.93 11.99 -2.72
N VAL A 431 -3.83 11.30 -3.43
CA VAL A 431 -4.61 10.18 -2.87
C VAL A 431 -3.72 8.98 -2.55
N THR A 432 -2.70 8.69 -3.36
CA THR A 432 -1.72 7.63 -3.10
C THR A 432 -0.97 7.87 -1.79
N PHE A 433 -0.50 9.09 -1.58
CA PHE A 433 0.22 9.45 -0.37
C PHE A 433 -0.70 9.46 0.84
N ALA A 434 -1.92 9.99 0.70
CA ALA A 434 -2.94 9.93 1.75
C ALA A 434 -3.27 8.49 2.16
N ALA A 435 -3.40 7.56 1.21
CA ALA A 435 -3.62 6.14 1.48
C ALA A 435 -2.49 5.53 2.33
N SER A 436 -1.24 5.92 2.06
CA SER A 436 -0.06 5.39 2.76
C SER A 436 0.20 6.04 4.13
N LEU A 437 -0.46 7.17 4.43
CA LEU A 437 -0.34 7.93 5.68
C LEU A 437 -1.38 7.57 6.73
N GLY A 438 -2.34 6.69 6.44
CA GLY A 438 -3.35 6.19 7.36
C GLY A 438 -2.77 5.24 8.41
N MET A 439 -2.03 5.76 9.41
CA MET A 439 -1.30 4.95 10.39
C MET A 439 -1.67 5.29 11.85
N SER A 440 -2.90 5.76 12.10
CA SER A 440 -3.30 6.19 13.45
C SER A 440 -3.72 5.03 14.35
N LEU A 441 -4.14 3.89 13.81
CA LEU A 441 -4.68 2.80 14.60
C LEU A 441 -3.83 1.52 14.45
N PRO A 442 -3.85 0.61 15.43
CA PRO A 442 -3.18 -0.69 15.28
C PRO A 442 -3.67 -1.50 14.08
N ILE A 443 -4.95 -1.37 13.72
CA ILE A 443 -5.58 -2.09 12.60
C ILE A 443 -5.25 -1.48 11.24
N SER A 444 -4.81 -0.21 11.18
CA SER A 444 -4.58 0.50 9.92
C SER A 444 -3.52 -0.18 9.06
N THR A 445 -2.45 -0.67 9.69
CA THR A 445 -1.32 -1.30 9.00
C THR A 445 -0.74 -2.47 9.76
N PRO A 446 -0.21 -3.50 9.08
CA PRO A 446 0.52 -4.59 9.74
C PRO A 446 1.72 -4.11 10.59
N PRO A 447 2.52 -3.11 10.17
CA PRO A 447 3.53 -2.49 11.03
C PRO A 447 3.00 -2.01 12.38
N ASN A 448 1.87 -1.30 12.38
CA ASN A 448 1.25 -0.81 13.60
C ASN A 448 0.76 -1.97 14.50
N ALA A 449 0.13 -2.98 13.89
CA ALA A 449 -0.31 -4.17 14.62
C ALA A 449 0.85 -4.90 15.29
N LEU A 450 1.98 -5.07 14.59
CA LEU A 450 3.19 -5.68 15.14
C LEU A 450 3.76 -4.88 16.33
N ALA A 451 3.85 -3.56 16.21
CA ALA A 451 4.35 -2.72 17.28
C ALA A 451 3.40 -2.72 18.50
N HIS A 452 2.09 -2.64 18.27
CA HIS A 452 1.08 -2.72 19.33
C HIS A 452 1.13 -4.08 20.07
N ALA A 453 1.34 -5.17 19.34
CA ALA A 453 1.45 -6.52 19.87
C ALA A 453 2.67 -6.72 20.80
N THR A 454 3.68 -5.83 20.74
CA THR A 454 4.80 -5.85 21.70
C THR A 454 4.38 -5.46 23.13
N GLY A 455 3.21 -4.85 23.30
CA GLY A 455 2.71 -4.33 24.58
C GLY A 455 3.43 -3.07 25.08
N HIS A 456 4.29 -2.46 24.26
CA HIS A 456 5.01 -1.23 24.62
C HIS A 456 4.30 0.05 24.16
N VAL A 457 3.29 -0.08 23.32
CA VAL A 457 2.54 1.05 22.72
C VAL A 457 1.06 0.80 22.80
N GLU A 458 0.32 1.80 23.29
CA GLU A 458 -1.14 1.80 23.31
C GLU A 458 -1.74 2.42 22.04
N SER A 459 -2.99 2.03 21.72
CA SER A 459 -3.72 2.59 20.56
C SER A 459 -3.87 4.12 20.63
N SER A 460 -4.03 4.70 21.81
CA SER A 460 -4.12 6.13 22.05
C SER A 460 -2.83 6.88 21.67
N GLN A 461 -1.68 6.26 21.94
CA GLN A 461 -0.36 6.81 21.62
C GLN A 461 -0.08 6.74 20.11
N MET A 462 -0.47 5.63 19.47
CA MET A 462 -0.42 5.51 18.01
C MET A 462 -1.33 6.53 17.33
N ALA A 463 -2.57 6.69 17.83
CA ALA A 463 -3.53 7.63 17.27
C ALA A 463 -3.01 9.07 17.32
N ARG A 464 -2.42 9.47 18.43
CA ARG A 464 -1.86 10.82 18.59
C ARG A 464 -0.75 11.11 17.58
N VAL A 465 0.19 10.20 17.41
CA VAL A 465 1.30 10.36 16.44
C VAL A 465 0.82 10.22 15.01
N GLY A 466 0.04 9.17 14.72
CA GLY A 466 -0.43 8.87 13.37
C GLY A 466 -1.38 9.92 12.82
N ALA A 467 -2.30 10.47 13.63
CA ALA A 467 -3.22 11.52 13.18
C ALA A 467 -2.46 12.81 12.80
N VAL A 468 -1.51 13.24 13.63
CA VAL A 468 -0.71 14.43 13.33
C VAL A 468 0.12 14.22 12.08
N LEU A 469 0.83 13.10 11.96
CA LEU A 469 1.65 12.80 10.78
C LEU A 469 0.80 12.58 9.52
N GLY A 470 -0.39 11.99 9.65
CA GLY A 470 -1.32 11.81 8.54
C GLY A 470 -1.76 13.15 7.96
N ILE A 471 -2.23 14.07 8.81
CA ILE A 471 -2.68 15.40 8.38
C ILE A 471 -1.51 16.21 7.80
N VAL A 472 -0.38 16.28 8.52
CA VAL A 472 0.81 17.02 8.06
C VAL A 472 1.34 16.44 6.75
N GLY A 473 1.36 15.10 6.60
CA GLY A 473 1.81 14.45 5.39
C GLY A 473 0.89 14.70 4.20
N VAL A 474 -0.44 14.72 4.40
CA VAL A 474 -1.37 15.11 3.34
C VAL A 474 -1.13 16.57 2.92
N LEU A 475 -0.97 17.50 3.85
CA LEU A 475 -0.65 18.88 3.53
C LEU A 475 0.69 19.00 2.77
N LEU A 476 1.71 18.25 3.20
CA LEU A 476 3.00 18.20 2.52
C LEU A 476 2.89 17.61 1.10
N SER A 477 2.00 16.62 0.88
CA SER A 477 1.78 16.06 -0.45
C SER A 477 1.22 17.10 -1.44
N PHE A 478 0.36 18.02 -0.99
CA PHE A 478 -0.10 19.12 -1.81
C PHE A 478 1.04 20.09 -2.19
N VAL A 479 1.90 20.42 -1.21
CA VAL A 479 3.10 21.27 -1.48
C VAL A 479 4.01 20.59 -2.48
N MET A 480 4.25 19.28 -2.31
CA MET A 480 5.08 18.50 -3.23
C MET A 480 4.52 18.51 -4.66
N VAL A 481 3.24 18.20 -4.82
CA VAL A 481 2.59 18.15 -6.14
C VAL A 481 2.57 19.53 -6.77
N TRP A 482 2.33 20.61 -6.01
CA TRP A 482 2.43 21.98 -6.48
C TRP A 482 3.84 22.31 -7.00
N ILE A 483 4.89 21.88 -6.28
CA ILE A 483 6.29 22.04 -6.75
C ILE A 483 6.50 21.27 -8.05
N LEU A 484 6.08 20.00 -8.11
CA LEU A 484 6.26 19.14 -9.29
C LEU A 484 5.58 19.73 -10.52
N HIS A 485 4.38 20.29 -10.35
CA HIS A 485 3.66 20.97 -11.41
C HIS A 485 4.40 22.26 -11.85
N THR A 486 4.84 23.11 -10.91
CA THR A 486 5.52 24.38 -11.23
C THR A 486 6.87 24.19 -11.94
N VAL A 487 7.58 23.08 -11.67
CA VAL A 487 8.83 22.74 -12.37
C VAL A 487 8.61 21.95 -13.66
N GLY A 488 7.35 21.71 -14.07
CA GLY A 488 6.99 20.99 -15.28
C GLY A 488 7.33 19.50 -15.25
N HIS A 489 7.37 18.90 -14.07
CA HIS A 489 7.62 17.46 -13.91
C HIS A 489 6.32 16.64 -14.04
N ILE A 490 5.16 17.25 -13.79
CA ILE A 490 3.81 16.72 -13.96
C ILE A 490 2.89 17.77 -14.57
N GLY A 491 1.94 17.35 -15.40
CA GLY A 491 0.87 18.21 -15.98
C GLY A 491 1.15 18.66 -17.38
#